data_7f20f61b9ac14f491d2fc4c7c76e5cf2
#
_entry.id   7f20f61b9ac14f491d2fc4c7c76e5cf2
#
_cell.length_a   1.000
_cell.length_b   1.000
_cell.length_c   1.000
_cell.angle_alpha   90.00
_cell.angle_beta   90.00
_cell.angle_gamma   90.00
#
_symmetry.space_group_name_H-M   'P 1'
#
loop_
_entity.id
_entity.type
_entity.pdbx_description
1 polymer ?
#
loop_
_entity_poly.entity_id
_entity_poly.type
_entity_poly.pdbx_seq_one_letter_code
_entity_poly.pdbx_strand_id
1 'polypeptide(L)'
;SVLTIVTLLCVQAAVDLELPNYTSKIVNTGIQAGGIEYAVPETISRKDMDAILLFSNDDDKILENYTTDDADGNYVIKDLKESEKEELEQIMTKPIIISRTVQKEEMANKIKEQILANVPEEQKEVMQNMPIIDILKTMPEEQLNQMLSESTKQIDEMQDSIKSQAAVAYVKEIYKDAGVDTDKLQMNYIMVAGLKMLVLAAISMAS
;
A
#
# COMPACT_ATOMS: atom_id res chain seq x y z
N SER A 1 -34.28 36.20 6.52
CA SER A 1 -34.81 35.66 7.77
C SER A 1 -33.66 35.26 8.70
N VAL A 2 -33.77 35.36 10.00
CA VAL A 2 -32.75 34.97 10.99
C VAL A 2 -32.33 33.51 10.78
N LEU A 3 -33.28 32.64 10.47
CA LEU A 3 -33.03 31.22 10.19
C LEU A 3 -32.07 31.03 8.99
N THR A 4 -32.24 31.83 7.93
CA THR A 4 -31.37 31.79 6.72
C THR A 4 -29.92 32.19 7.08
N ILE A 5 -29.76 33.23 7.89
CA ILE A 5 -28.46 33.71 8.33
C ILE A 5 -27.76 32.64 9.19
N VAL A 6 -28.45 32.03 10.14
CA VAL A 6 -27.90 30.95 10.96
C VAL A 6 -27.50 29.74 10.11
N THR A 7 -28.32 29.36 9.15
CA THR A 7 -27.96 28.24 8.21
C THR A 7 -26.72 28.57 7.41
N LEU A 8 -26.60 29.79 6.87
CA LEU A 8 -25.40 30.19 6.10
C LEU A 8 -24.15 30.21 6.99
N LEU A 9 -24.22 30.72 8.20
CA LEU A 9 -23.12 30.68 9.16
C LEU A 9 -22.67 29.25 9.52
N CYS A 10 -23.62 28.31 9.66
CA CYS A 10 -23.32 26.92 9.91
C CYS A 10 -22.60 26.27 8.69
N VAL A 11 -23.06 26.57 7.48
CA VAL A 11 -22.41 26.10 6.25
C VAL A 11 -21.01 26.67 6.12
N GLN A 12 -20.83 27.97 6.33
CA GLN A 12 -19.53 28.63 6.32
C GLN A 12 -18.58 28.00 7.34
N ALA A 13 -19.02 27.84 8.59
CA ALA A 13 -18.20 27.23 9.63
C ALA A 13 -17.78 25.78 9.27
N ALA A 14 -18.67 24.98 8.68
CA ALA A 14 -18.35 23.62 8.24
C ALA A 14 -17.31 23.64 7.12
N VAL A 15 -17.46 24.52 6.13
CA VAL A 15 -16.50 24.65 5.02
C VAL A 15 -15.15 25.16 5.51
N ASP A 16 -15.10 26.13 6.41
CA ASP A 16 -13.87 26.68 6.96
C ASP A 16 -13.08 25.65 7.78
N LEU A 17 -13.76 24.66 8.38
CA LEU A 17 -13.12 23.52 9.03
C LEU A 17 -12.57 22.47 8.04
N GLU A 18 -13.19 22.34 6.86
CA GLU A 18 -12.75 21.37 5.85
C GLU A 18 -11.56 21.86 5.00
N LEU A 19 -11.38 23.16 4.81
CA LEU A 19 -10.27 23.71 4.02
C LEU A 19 -8.88 23.27 4.52
N PRO A 20 -8.56 23.31 5.84
CA PRO A 20 -7.30 22.77 6.35
C PRO A 20 -7.13 21.26 6.09
N ASN A 21 -8.20 20.48 6.15
CA ASN A 21 -8.18 19.05 5.86
C ASN A 21 -7.76 18.78 4.42
N TYR A 22 -8.33 19.50 3.44
CA TYR A 22 -7.91 19.37 2.04
C TYR A 22 -6.49 19.84 1.81
N THR A 23 -6.04 20.91 2.47
CA THR A 23 -4.64 21.35 2.42
C THR A 23 -3.71 20.25 2.93
N SER A 24 -4.05 19.63 4.06
CA SER A 24 -3.31 18.51 4.63
C SER A 24 -3.29 17.30 3.68
N LYS A 25 -4.44 16.96 3.06
CA LYS A 25 -4.53 15.88 2.06
C LYS A 25 -3.64 16.15 0.84
N ILE A 26 -3.61 17.37 0.32
CA ILE A 26 -2.74 17.74 -0.81
C ILE A 26 -1.27 17.56 -0.44
N VAL A 27 -0.87 17.98 0.75
CA VAL A 27 0.53 17.87 1.19
C VAL A 27 0.89 16.42 1.52
N ASN A 28 0.15 15.78 2.41
CA ASN A 28 0.51 14.47 2.94
C ASN A 28 0.26 13.36 1.92
N THR A 29 -0.94 13.28 1.34
CA THR A 29 -1.28 12.24 0.38
C THR A 29 -0.80 12.61 -1.02
N GLY A 30 -1.08 13.83 -1.48
CA GLY A 30 -0.71 14.25 -2.83
C GLY A 30 0.79 14.33 -3.04
N ILE A 31 1.50 15.09 -2.20
CA ILE A 31 2.93 15.37 -2.40
C ILE A 31 3.80 14.28 -1.77
N GLN A 32 3.61 13.97 -0.49
CA GLN A 32 4.50 13.06 0.24
C GLN A 32 4.24 11.59 -0.14
N ALA A 33 2.99 11.17 -0.20
CA ALA A 33 2.60 9.80 -0.53
C ALA A 33 2.42 9.55 -2.04
N GLY A 34 2.62 10.58 -2.90
CA GLY A 34 2.52 10.42 -4.35
C GLY A 34 1.10 10.15 -4.87
N GLY A 35 0.08 10.63 -4.15
CA GLY A 35 -1.33 10.45 -4.51
C GLY A 35 -1.93 9.13 -4.02
N ILE A 36 -1.18 8.36 -3.22
CA ILE A 36 -1.63 7.07 -2.66
C ILE A 36 -2.26 7.34 -1.29
N GLU A 37 -3.55 7.08 -1.15
CA GLU A 37 -4.32 7.36 0.06
C GLU A 37 -4.30 6.18 1.03
N TYR A 38 -4.35 4.95 0.52
CA TYR A 38 -4.35 3.70 1.27
C TYR A 38 -3.20 2.80 0.86
N ALA A 39 -2.68 2.01 1.78
CA ALA A 39 -1.70 0.96 1.47
C ALA A 39 -2.38 -0.25 0.79
N VAL A 40 -3.25 0.05 -0.18
CA VAL A 40 -4.01 -0.91 -1.00
C VAL A 40 -3.75 -0.57 -2.47
N PRO A 41 -2.86 -1.29 -3.15
CA PRO A 41 -2.56 -1.02 -4.56
C PRO A 41 -3.77 -1.27 -5.45
N GLU A 42 -4.11 -0.33 -6.33
CA GLU A 42 -5.18 -0.51 -7.30
C GLU A 42 -4.79 -1.48 -8.44
N THR A 43 -3.49 -1.57 -8.71
CA THR A 43 -2.94 -2.51 -9.68
C THR A 43 -1.70 -3.17 -9.09
N ILE A 44 -1.60 -4.49 -9.16
CA ILE A 44 -0.51 -5.29 -8.62
C ILE A 44 -0.06 -6.29 -9.67
N SER A 45 1.25 -6.38 -9.91
CA SER A 45 1.81 -7.43 -10.75
C SER A 45 1.54 -8.82 -10.13
N ARG A 46 1.42 -9.85 -10.95
CA ARG A 46 1.25 -11.23 -10.47
C ARG A 46 2.37 -11.62 -9.49
N LYS A 47 3.61 -11.24 -9.82
CA LYS A 47 4.78 -11.50 -8.98
C LYS A 47 4.67 -10.85 -7.60
N ASP A 48 4.20 -9.61 -7.54
CA ASP A 48 4.05 -8.88 -6.28
C ASP A 48 2.87 -9.39 -5.47
N MET A 49 1.76 -9.73 -6.12
CA MET A 49 0.63 -10.38 -5.45
C MET A 49 1.07 -11.69 -4.80
N ASP A 50 1.76 -12.56 -5.54
CA ASP A 50 2.30 -13.80 -5.02
C ASP A 50 3.23 -13.58 -3.81
N ALA A 51 4.03 -12.52 -3.85
CA ALA A 51 4.93 -12.18 -2.75
C ALA A 51 4.17 -11.65 -1.52
N ILE A 52 3.08 -10.90 -1.72
CA ILE A 52 2.23 -10.41 -0.63
C ILE A 52 1.48 -11.57 0.01
N LEU A 53 0.87 -12.45 -0.79
CA LEU A 53 0.13 -13.61 -0.29
C LEU A 53 1.03 -14.57 0.51
N LEU A 54 2.29 -14.73 0.13
CA LEU A 54 3.24 -15.56 0.88
C LEU A 54 3.37 -15.18 2.37
N PHE A 55 3.11 -13.91 2.70
CA PHE A 55 3.22 -13.36 4.05
C PHE A 55 1.88 -12.94 4.64
N SER A 56 0.77 -13.28 3.98
CA SER A 56 -0.58 -13.01 4.45
C SER A 56 -1.13 -14.20 5.23
N ASN A 57 -2.08 -13.93 6.11
CA ASN A 57 -2.92 -14.95 6.75
C ASN A 57 -4.37 -14.90 6.23
N ASP A 58 -4.66 -13.95 5.33
CA ASP A 58 -6.01 -13.63 4.85
C ASP A 58 -6.06 -13.62 3.31
N ASP A 59 -5.40 -14.59 2.66
CA ASP A 59 -5.25 -14.68 1.19
C ASP A 59 -6.58 -14.58 0.45
N ASP A 60 -7.58 -15.34 0.91
CA ASP A 60 -8.92 -15.36 0.29
C ASP A 60 -9.55 -13.97 0.32
N LYS A 61 -9.46 -13.26 1.46
CA LYS A 61 -9.99 -11.90 1.58
C LYS A 61 -9.27 -10.90 0.70
N ILE A 62 -7.95 -11.05 0.53
CA ILE A 62 -7.21 -10.20 -0.39
C ILE A 62 -7.67 -10.47 -1.82
N LEU A 63 -7.66 -11.73 -2.25
CA LEU A 63 -7.99 -12.12 -3.62
C LEU A 63 -9.45 -11.83 -4.00
N GLU A 64 -10.39 -11.92 -3.06
CA GLU A 64 -11.80 -11.57 -3.27
C GLU A 64 -11.98 -10.10 -3.72
N ASN A 65 -11.07 -9.21 -3.37
CA ASN A 65 -11.14 -7.79 -3.69
C ASN A 65 -10.43 -7.42 -5.00
N TYR A 66 -9.81 -8.39 -5.67
CA TYR A 66 -9.12 -8.17 -6.95
C TYR A 66 -9.73 -8.98 -8.08
N THR A 67 -9.53 -8.52 -9.31
CA THR A 67 -9.78 -9.23 -10.56
C THR A 67 -8.47 -9.33 -11.33
N THR A 68 -8.29 -10.36 -12.13
CA THR A 68 -7.15 -10.44 -13.05
C THR A 68 -7.47 -9.65 -14.33
N ASP A 69 -6.56 -8.77 -14.73
CA ASP A 69 -6.56 -8.20 -16.07
C ASP A 69 -5.88 -9.21 -17.01
N ASP A 70 -6.68 -9.77 -17.93
CA ASP A 70 -6.20 -10.79 -18.87
C ASP A 70 -5.19 -10.26 -19.89
N ALA A 71 -5.14 -8.93 -20.11
CA ALA A 71 -4.24 -8.31 -21.09
C ALA A 71 -2.78 -8.27 -20.59
N ASP A 72 -2.55 -7.85 -19.35
CA ASP A 72 -1.22 -7.66 -18.78
C ASP A 72 -0.89 -8.69 -17.67
N GLY A 73 -1.86 -9.50 -17.27
CA GLY A 73 -1.71 -10.49 -16.20
C GLY A 73 -1.59 -9.89 -14.80
N ASN A 74 -1.88 -8.60 -14.64
CA ASN A 74 -1.92 -7.90 -13.37
C ASN A 74 -3.24 -8.16 -12.63
N TYR A 75 -3.20 -8.00 -11.32
CA TYR A 75 -4.39 -7.92 -10.49
C TYR A 75 -4.86 -6.46 -10.41
N VAL A 76 -6.16 -6.23 -10.61
CA VAL A 76 -6.80 -4.91 -10.52
C VAL A 76 -7.85 -4.95 -9.42
N ILE A 77 -7.85 -3.95 -8.55
CA ILE A 77 -8.81 -3.86 -7.46
C ILE A 77 -10.23 -3.65 -8.00
N LYS A 78 -11.21 -4.26 -7.36
CA LYS A 78 -12.62 -4.01 -7.63
C LYS A 78 -13.03 -2.62 -7.16
N ASP A 79 -14.22 -2.16 -7.56
CA ASP A 79 -14.79 -0.92 -7.05
C ASP A 79 -15.20 -1.11 -5.57
N LEU A 80 -14.37 -0.60 -4.66
CA LEU A 80 -14.53 -0.74 -3.22
C LEU A 80 -14.92 0.60 -2.59
N LYS A 81 -15.78 0.54 -1.58
CA LYS A 81 -16.07 1.68 -0.72
C LYS A 81 -14.86 2.02 0.16
N GLU A 82 -14.84 3.23 0.69
CA GLU A 82 -13.75 3.71 1.56
C GLU A 82 -13.53 2.78 2.78
N SER A 83 -14.62 2.34 3.44
CA SER A 83 -14.54 1.40 4.56
C SER A 83 -13.97 0.02 4.18
N GLU A 84 -14.25 -0.46 2.97
CA GLU A 84 -13.72 -1.73 2.46
C GLU A 84 -12.22 -1.60 2.14
N LYS A 85 -11.79 -0.43 1.64
CA LYS A 85 -10.36 -0.13 1.45
C LYS A 85 -9.61 -0.05 2.78
N GLU A 86 -10.20 0.56 3.81
CA GLU A 86 -9.63 0.60 5.15
C GLU A 86 -9.46 -0.79 5.77
N GLU A 87 -10.46 -1.67 5.64
CA GLU A 87 -10.35 -3.06 6.09
C GLU A 87 -9.27 -3.82 5.32
N LEU A 88 -9.21 -3.65 4.00
CA LEU A 88 -8.20 -4.28 3.16
C LEU A 88 -6.80 -3.77 3.48
N GLU A 89 -6.64 -2.47 3.78
CA GLU A 89 -5.37 -1.88 4.24
C GLU A 89 -4.86 -2.56 5.51
N GLN A 90 -5.73 -2.83 6.48
CA GLN A 90 -5.33 -3.48 7.73
C GLN A 90 -4.72 -4.86 7.50
N ILE A 91 -5.26 -5.65 6.58
CA ILE A 91 -4.74 -6.99 6.28
C ILE A 91 -3.55 -6.97 5.31
N MET A 92 -3.44 -5.98 4.42
CA MET A 92 -2.37 -5.91 3.42
C MET A 92 -1.11 -5.18 3.93
N THR A 93 -1.22 -4.26 4.88
CA THR A 93 -0.10 -3.41 5.35
C THR A 93 1.11 -4.24 5.77
N LYS A 94 0.94 -5.21 6.64
CA LYS A 94 2.04 -6.06 7.15
C LYS A 94 2.64 -6.95 6.07
N PRO A 95 1.86 -7.71 5.28
CA PRO A 95 2.36 -8.48 4.14
C PRO A 95 3.14 -7.64 3.12
N ILE A 96 2.68 -6.44 2.78
CA ILE A 96 3.38 -5.53 1.88
C ILE A 96 4.74 -5.16 2.44
N ILE A 97 4.82 -4.77 3.70
CA ILE A 97 6.09 -4.39 4.35
C ILE A 97 7.06 -5.57 4.35
N ILE A 98 6.61 -6.77 4.75
CA ILE A 98 7.46 -7.96 4.78
C ILE A 98 7.94 -8.32 3.39
N SER A 99 7.03 -8.43 2.40
CA SER A 99 7.36 -8.84 1.04
C SER A 99 8.39 -7.91 0.41
N ARG A 100 8.27 -6.60 0.61
CA ARG A 100 9.24 -5.63 0.09
C ARG A 100 10.54 -5.61 0.87
N THR A 101 10.48 -5.80 2.18
CA THR A 101 11.70 -5.84 3.01
C THR A 101 12.58 -7.03 2.65
N VAL A 102 12.01 -8.22 2.47
CA VAL A 102 12.79 -9.42 2.11
C VAL A 102 13.33 -9.37 0.67
N GLN A 103 12.73 -8.59 -0.21
CA GLN A 103 13.19 -8.39 -1.59
C GLN A 103 14.33 -7.36 -1.70
N LYS A 104 14.60 -6.55 -0.66
CA LYS A 104 15.76 -5.64 -0.66
C LYS A 104 17.06 -6.44 -0.72
N GLU A 105 17.98 -6.02 -1.56
CA GLU A 105 19.21 -6.74 -1.86
C GLU A 105 19.98 -7.18 -0.61
N GLU A 106 20.15 -6.29 0.36
CA GLU A 106 20.84 -6.60 1.62
C GLU A 106 20.14 -7.71 2.41
N MET A 107 18.82 -7.63 2.56
CA MET A 107 18.04 -8.62 3.30
C MET A 107 17.95 -9.94 2.52
N ALA A 108 17.69 -9.86 1.22
CA ALA A 108 17.65 -11.03 0.34
C ALA A 108 18.96 -11.83 0.38
N ASN A 109 20.11 -11.15 0.32
CA ASN A 109 21.42 -11.78 0.40
C ASN A 109 21.65 -12.43 1.78
N LYS A 110 21.31 -11.74 2.87
CA LYS A 110 21.43 -12.28 4.23
C LYS A 110 20.57 -13.53 4.42
N ILE A 111 19.33 -13.51 3.94
CA ILE A 111 18.43 -14.67 4.01
C ILE A 111 18.98 -15.82 3.14
N LYS A 112 19.45 -15.53 1.91
CA LYS A 112 20.04 -16.53 1.04
C LYS A 112 21.26 -17.18 1.69
N GLU A 113 22.16 -16.43 2.29
CA GLU A 113 23.33 -16.98 2.99
C GLU A 113 22.92 -17.94 4.10
N GLN A 114 21.92 -17.60 4.90
CA GLN A 114 21.41 -18.47 5.97
C GLN A 114 20.81 -19.78 5.41
N ILE A 115 20.07 -19.70 4.32
CA ILE A 115 19.46 -20.87 3.66
C ILE A 115 20.56 -21.75 3.06
N LEU A 116 21.49 -21.16 2.29
CA LEU A 116 22.55 -21.86 1.59
C LEU A 116 23.55 -22.55 2.53
N ALA A 117 23.67 -22.06 3.79
CA ALA A 117 24.50 -22.71 4.80
C ALA A 117 24.03 -24.15 5.13
N ASN A 118 22.74 -24.44 4.94
CA ASN A 118 22.12 -25.74 5.25
C ASN A 118 21.75 -26.56 3.99
N VAL A 119 22.15 -26.11 2.79
CA VAL A 119 21.81 -26.75 1.51
C VAL A 119 23.03 -27.49 0.95
N PRO A 120 22.87 -28.70 0.35
CA PRO A 120 23.93 -29.42 -0.33
C PRO A 120 24.56 -28.59 -1.48
N GLU A 121 25.88 -28.75 -1.69
CA GLU A 121 26.62 -27.96 -2.69
C GLU A 121 26.02 -28.02 -4.12
N GLU A 122 25.46 -29.16 -4.50
CA GLU A 122 24.85 -29.37 -5.81
C GLU A 122 23.64 -28.48 -6.10
N GLN A 123 22.96 -28.01 -5.02
CA GLN A 123 21.76 -27.16 -5.12
C GLN A 123 22.07 -25.68 -4.90
N LYS A 124 23.24 -25.34 -4.33
CA LYS A 124 23.61 -23.97 -3.99
C LYS A 124 23.64 -23.06 -5.20
N GLU A 125 24.24 -23.49 -6.31
CA GLU A 125 24.38 -22.68 -7.53
C GLU A 125 23.00 -22.31 -8.12
N VAL A 126 22.06 -23.24 -8.12
CA VAL A 126 20.70 -23.02 -8.62
C VAL A 126 19.97 -22.04 -7.71
N MET A 127 19.99 -22.26 -6.39
CA MET A 127 19.30 -21.41 -5.41
C MET A 127 19.88 -20.00 -5.33
N GLN A 128 21.20 -19.86 -5.53
CA GLN A 128 21.86 -18.55 -5.49
C GLN A 128 21.33 -17.61 -6.59
N ASN A 129 20.99 -18.16 -7.75
CA ASN A 129 20.46 -17.40 -8.88
C ASN A 129 18.93 -17.22 -8.88
N MET A 130 18.22 -17.91 -7.99
CA MET A 130 16.77 -17.77 -7.88
C MET A 130 16.37 -16.46 -7.16
N PRO A 131 15.25 -15.83 -7.55
CA PRO A 131 14.65 -14.75 -6.76
C PRO A 131 14.34 -15.21 -5.34
N ILE A 132 14.52 -14.33 -4.35
CA ILE A 132 14.34 -14.70 -2.94
C ILE A 132 12.91 -15.21 -2.64
N ILE A 133 11.90 -14.61 -3.24
CA ILE A 133 10.50 -15.03 -3.06
C ILE A 133 10.29 -16.47 -3.53
N ASP A 134 10.89 -16.86 -4.64
CA ASP A 134 10.76 -18.24 -5.18
C ASP A 134 11.43 -19.25 -4.26
N ILE A 135 12.55 -18.87 -3.62
CA ILE A 135 13.20 -19.71 -2.61
C ILE A 135 12.29 -19.85 -1.38
N LEU A 136 11.75 -18.73 -0.88
CA LEU A 136 10.89 -18.73 0.30
C LEU A 136 9.60 -19.53 0.08
N LYS A 137 9.02 -19.53 -1.12
CA LYS A 137 7.85 -20.36 -1.48
C LYS A 137 8.11 -21.86 -1.36
N THR A 138 9.35 -22.31 -1.46
CA THR A 138 9.69 -23.75 -1.32
C THR A 138 9.87 -24.19 0.13
N MET A 139 9.91 -23.24 1.07
CA MET A 139 10.12 -23.52 2.49
C MET A 139 8.82 -23.93 3.17
N PRO A 140 8.89 -24.84 4.15
CA PRO A 140 7.76 -25.10 5.05
C PRO A 140 7.38 -23.80 5.81
N GLU A 141 6.08 -23.58 5.97
CA GLU A 141 5.54 -22.37 6.63
C GLU A 141 6.14 -22.15 8.03
N GLU A 142 6.34 -23.21 8.79
CA GLU A 142 6.94 -23.14 10.14
C GLU A 142 8.37 -22.60 10.12
N GLN A 143 9.18 -22.98 9.14
CA GLN A 143 10.55 -22.48 8.96
C GLN A 143 10.56 -21.03 8.49
N LEU A 144 9.65 -20.68 7.57
CA LEU A 144 9.48 -19.31 7.08
C LEU A 144 9.10 -18.38 8.24
N ASN A 145 8.11 -18.76 9.05
CA ASN A 145 7.66 -18.01 10.21
C ASN A 145 8.77 -17.84 11.26
N GLN A 146 9.56 -18.90 11.52
CA GLN A 146 10.68 -18.84 12.45
C GLN A 146 11.78 -17.89 11.95
N MET A 147 12.12 -17.94 10.67
CA MET A 147 13.13 -17.08 10.05
C MET A 147 12.73 -15.60 10.09
N LEU A 148 11.45 -15.30 9.86
CA LEU A 148 10.92 -13.94 9.78
C LEU A 148 10.42 -13.41 11.15
N SER A 149 10.47 -14.23 12.19
CA SER A 149 9.89 -13.89 13.52
C SER A 149 10.41 -12.57 14.08
N GLU A 150 11.71 -12.30 13.96
CA GLU A 150 12.32 -11.05 14.41
C GLU A 150 11.83 -9.84 13.63
N SER A 151 11.80 -9.93 12.28
CA SER A 151 11.34 -8.86 11.41
C SER A 151 9.84 -8.60 11.59
N THR A 152 9.06 -9.67 11.76
CA THR A 152 7.63 -9.61 12.04
C THR A 152 7.36 -8.90 13.36
N LYS A 153 8.13 -9.24 14.40
CA LYS A 153 8.02 -8.63 15.73
C LYS A 153 8.33 -7.14 15.71
N GLN A 154 9.39 -6.74 15.00
CA GLN A 154 9.74 -5.33 14.82
C GLN A 154 8.62 -4.55 14.13
N ILE A 155 7.98 -5.13 13.11
CA ILE A 155 6.83 -4.50 12.42
C ILE A 155 5.63 -4.41 13.38
N ASP A 156 5.35 -5.45 14.17
CA ASP A 156 4.22 -5.46 15.10
C ASP A 156 4.36 -4.39 16.20
N GLU A 157 5.59 -4.10 16.62
CA GLU A 157 5.91 -3.06 17.61
C GLU A 157 5.86 -1.62 17.05
N MET A 158 5.83 -1.45 15.73
CA MET A 158 5.72 -0.12 15.12
C MET A 158 4.32 0.47 15.35
N GLN A 159 4.25 1.80 15.48
CA GLN A 159 2.97 2.52 15.50
C GLN A 159 2.24 2.34 14.16
N ASP A 160 0.92 2.23 14.20
CA ASP A 160 0.10 1.98 13.00
C ASP A 160 0.28 3.05 11.91
N SER A 161 0.42 4.33 12.30
CA SER A 161 0.71 5.41 11.37
C SER A 161 2.05 5.25 10.64
N ILE A 162 3.06 4.68 11.29
CA ILE A 162 4.38 4.42 10.68
C ILE A 162 4.29 3.21 9.76
N LYS A 163 3.55 2.17 10.16
CA LYS A 163 3.27 1.00 9.30
C LYS A 163 2.58 1.42 8.01
N SER A 164 1.49 2.19 8.12
CA SER A 164 0.74 2.67 6.96
C SER A 164 1.61 3.51 6.03
N GLN A 165 2.40 4.46 6.56
CA GLN A 165 3.32 5.27 5.76
C GLN A 165 4.38 4.41 5.05
N ALA A 166 4.95 3.42 5.73
CA ALA A 166 5.92 2.50 5.14
C ALA A 166 5.28 1.66 4.02
N ALA A 167 4.08 1.12 4.26
CA ALA A 167 3.35 0.35 3.28
C ALA A 167 2.95 1.19 2.06
N VAL A 168 2.48 2.43 2.25
CA VAL A 168 2.19 3.38 1.16
C VAL A 168 3.43 3.66 0.30
N ALA A 169 4.60 3.83 0.93
CA ALA A 169 5.86 4.01 0.19
C ALA A 169 6.17 2.78 -0.68
N TYR A 170 5.92 1.57 -0.16
CA TYR A 170 6.10 0.33 -0.92
C TYR A 170 5.03 0.12 -2.00
N VAL A 171 3.79 0.59 -1.80
CA VAL A 171 2.76 0.60 -2.85
C VAL A 171 3.21 1.39 -4.08
N LYS A 172 3.94 2.50 -3.88
CA LYS A 172 4.52 3.24 -5.00
C LYS A 172 5.53 2.41 -5.81
N GLU A 173 6.31 1.55 -5.17
CA GLU A 173 7.21 0.61 -5.85
C GLU A 173 6.39 -0.48 -6.59
N ILE A 174 5.35 -1.04 -5.96
CA ILE A 174 4.43 -2.01 -6.58
C ILE A 174 3.81 -1.44 -7.85
N TYR A 175 3.37 -0.19 -7.82
CA TYR A 175 2.83 0.48 -9.00
C TYR A 175 3.84 0.58 -10.15
N LYS A 176 5.10 0.91 -9.84
CA LYS A 176 6.16 0.96 -10.86
C LYS A 176 6.40 -0.42 -11.48
N ASP A 177 6.42 -1.47 -10.67
CA ASP A 177 6.60 -2.85 -11.13
C ASP A 177 5.41 -3.33 -11.97
N ALA A 178 4.20 -2.83 -11.69
CA ALA A 178 2.99 -3.07 -12.47
C ALA A 178 2.85 -2.16 -13.71
N GLY A 179 3.82 -1.26 -13.96
CA GLY A 179 3.81 -0.35 -15.10
C GLY A 179 2.85 0.84 -14.96
N VAL A 180 2.40 1.16 -13.75
CA VAL A 180 1.53 2.31 -13.48
C VAL A 180 2.35 3.60 -13.48
N ASP A 181 1.86 4.62 -14.19
CA ASP A 181 2.43 5.97 -14.19
C ASP A 181 2.13 6.69 -12.86
N THR A 182 3.07 6.59 -11.93
CA THR A 182 2.94 7.17 -10.58
C THR A 182 2.93 8.71 -10.59
N ASP A 183 3.55 9.34 -11.58
CA ASP A 183 3.56 10.81 -11.67
C ASP A 183 2.19 11.32 -12.12
N LYS A 184 1.56 10.61 -13.05
CA LYS A 184 0.18 10.89 -13.47
C LYS A 184 -0.83 10.64 -12.35
N LEU A 185 -0.66 9.57 -11.58
CA LEU A 185 -1.48 9.28 -10.41
C LEU A 185 -1.40 10.43 -9.40
N GLN A 186 -0.19 10.85 -9.04
CA GLN A 186 0.07 11.97 -8.13
C GLN A 186 -0.57 13.27 -8.62
N MET A 187 -0.34 13.61 -9.89
CA MET A 187 -0.89 14.83 -10.50
C MET A 187 -2.41 14.81 -10.48
N ASN A 188 -3.03 13.69 -10.83
CA ASN A 188 -4.48 13.53 -10.83
C ASN A 188 -5.06 13.73 -9.43
N TYR A 189 -4.44 13.13 -8.40
CA TYR A 189 -4.87 13.30 -7.00
C TYR A 189 -4.82 14.77 -6.58
N ILE A 190 -3.70 15.46 -6.83
CA ILE A 190 -3.50 16.87 -6.48
C ILE A 190 -4.53 17.75 -7.20
N MET A 191 -4.79 17.49 -8.48
CA MET A 191 -5.78 18.25 -9.27
C MET A 191 -7.20 18.08 -8.71
N VAL A 192 -7.60 16.85 -8.40
CA VAL A 192 -8.93 16.54 -7.84
C VAL A 192 -9.10 17.16 -6.45
N ALA A 193 -8.11 17.01 -5.57
CA ALA A 193 -8.14 17.60 -4.24
C ALA A 193 -8.14 19.13 -4.29
N GLY A 194 -7.32 19.73 -5.17
CA GLY A 194 -7.28 21.17 -5.39
C GLY A 194 -8.60 21.71 -5.94
N LEU A 195 -9.24 21.01 -6.88
CA LEU A 195 -10.54 21.40 -7.40
C LEU A 195 -11.63 21.35 -6.30
N LYS A 196 -11.64 20.30 -5.48
CA LYS A 196 -12.57 20.20 -4.34
C LYS A 196 -12.35 21.37 -3.37
N MET A 197 -11.10 21.71 -3.06
CA MET A 197 -10.75 22.86 -2.21
C MET A 197 -11.25 24.18 -2.80
N LEU A 198 -11.10 24.40 -4.11
CA LEU A 198 -11.60 25.61 -4.77
C LEU A 198 -13.13 25.72 -4.72
N VAL A 199 -13.84 24.61 -4.91
CA VAL A 199 -15.31 24.58 -4.80
C VAL A 199 -15.75 24.94 -3.39
N LEU A 200 -15.10 24.38 -2.35
CA LEU A 200 -15.40 24.72 -0.95
C LEU A 200 -15.12 26.20 -0.66
N ALA A 201 -13.99 26.74 -1.12
CA ALA A 201 -13.67 28.16 -0.96
C ALA A 201 -14.70 29.07 -1.64
N ALA A 202 -15.21 28.69 -2.82
CA ALA A 202 -16.26 29.43 -3.53
C ALA A 202 -17.59 29.40 -2.74
N ILE A 203 -17.94 28.27 -2.12
CA ILE A 203 -19.13 28.14 -1.26
C ILE A 203 -18.99 29.04 -0.02
N SER A 204 -17.81 29.03 0.64
CA SER A 204 -17.54 29.90 1.79
C SER A 204 -17.68 31.38 1.46
N MET A 205 -17.19 31.80 0.28
CA MET A 205 -17.30 33.21 -0.16
C MET A 205 -18.74 33.62 -0.54
N ALA A 206 -19.60 32.67 -0.93
CA ALA A 206 -20.98 32.92 -1.34
C ALA A 206 -21.98 32.88 -0.15
N SER A 207 -21.55 32.41 1.04
CA SER A 207 -22.34 32.30 2.25
C SER A 207 -22.28 33.56 3.09
#